data_391ce57818864a7861d012343ab60f9d
#
_entry.id   391ce57818864a7861d012343ab60f9d
#
_cell.length_a   1.000
_cell.length_b   1.000
_cell.length_c   1.000
_cell.angle_alpha   90.00
_cell.angle_beta   90.00
_cell.angle_gamma   90.00
#
_symmetry.space_group_name_H-M   'P 1'
#
loop_
_entity.id
_entity.type
_entity.pdbx_description
1 polymer ?
#
loop_
_entity_poly.entity_id
_entity_poly.type
_entity_poly.pdbx_seq_one_letter_code
_entity_poly.pdbx_strand_id
1 'polypeptide(L)'
;MSNAIIEINGLASGYVKGLNILQGVDLVLKEKEIVSIIGPNGAGKSTLLKAIMGLIPIFGGKIYFNSEELKDIKSYELVNQGIGYVPQVLNVFPSLTVQENLEMGYWGKKEKDNNSLNEIYEMFDVLSSRKKERAGNLSGGQRQLLALGRALISKPNVLLLDEPSAGLSPVAIEEVFKHVKNINESGVAILLVEQNAKRALKFCDRGYVLDQGRNAY
;
A
#
# COMPACT_ATOMS: atom_id res chain seq x y z
N MET A 1 10.76 -11.29 -21.31
CA MET A 1 11.21 -10.23 -20.39
C MET A 1 10.20 -10.22 -19.24
N SER A 2 10.63 -10.19 -17.98
CA SER A 2 9.69 -10.22 -16.87
C SER A 2 8.93 -8.87 -16.84
N ASN A 3 7.59 -8.90 -16.84
CA ASN A 3 6.75 -7.71 -16.63
C ASN A 3 6.82 -7.28 -15.15
N ALA A 4 8.02 -7.13 -14.61
CA ALA A 4 8.21 -6.66 -13.23
C ALA A 4 7.88 -5.16 -13.17
N ILE A 5 6.90 -4.82 -12.34
CA ILE A 5 6.54 -3.42 -12.07
C ILE A 5 7.36 -2.87 -10.90
N ILE A 6 7.65 -3.70 -9.89
CA ILE A 6 8.65 -3.42 -8.84
C ILE A 6 9.67 -4.57 -8.82
N GLU A 7 10.95 -4.23 -8.78
CA GLU A 7 12.05 -5.16 -8.58
C GLU A 7 12.98 -4.62 -7.50
N ILE A 8 13.32 -5.47 -6.54
CA ILE A 8 14.17 -5.14 -5.40
C ILE A 8 15.32 -6.14 -5.37
N ASN A 9 16.55 -5.64 -5.36
CA ASN A 9 17.75 -6.44 -5.43
C ASN A 9 18.67 -6.13 -4.24
N GLY A 10 18.82 -7.08 -3.33
CA GLY A 10 19.73 -7.02 -2.19
C GLY A 10 19.51 -5.86 -1.24
N LEU A 11 18.25 -5.44 -1.00
CA LEU A 11 17.93 -4.23 -0.26
C LEU A 11 18.38 -4.27 1.19
N ALA A 12 19.22 -3.31 1.57
CA ALA A 12 19.58 -3.01 2.95
C ALA A 12 19.07 -1.62 3.34
N SER A 13 18.26 -1.53 4.38
CA SER A 13 17.59 -0.29 4.81
C SER A 13 17.29 -0.31 6.31
N GLY A 14 17.09 0.86 6.89
CA GLY A 14 16.76 1.02 8.30
C GLY A 14 16.60 2.49 8.66
N TYR A 15 16.30 2.80 9.91
CA TYR A 15 16.05 4.17 10.36
C TYR A 15 17.33 4.92 10.75
N VAL A 16 18.40 4.19 11.09
CA VAL A 16 19.67 4.74 11.53
C VAL A 16 20.80 4.07 10.76
N LYS A 17 21.75 4.84 10.26
CA LYS A 17 22.94 4.34 9.56
C LYS A 17 23.70 3.35 10.45
N GLY A 18 24.01 2.17 9.89
CA GLY A 18 24.70 1.09 10.63
C GLY A 18 23.77 0.13 11.38
N LEU A 19 22.45 0.43 11.47
CA LEU A 19 21.44 -0.45 12.05
C LEU A 19 20.44 -0.88 10.96
N ASN A 20 20.85 -1.85 10.16
CA ASN A 20 20.00 -2.35 9.07
C ASN A 20 18.88 -3.24 9.61
N ILE A 21 17.63 -2.83 9.39
CA ILE A 21 16.45 -3.66 9.63
C ILE A 21 16.25 -4.63 8.46
N LEU A 22 16.43 -4.15 7.22
CA LEU A 22 16.47 -4.99 6.03
C LEU A 22 17.92 -5.32 5.68
N GLN A 23 18.18 -6.59 5.39
CA GLN A 23 19.54 -7.13 5.28
C GLN A 23 19.69 -7.97 4.01
N GLY A 24 19.53 -7.35 2.84
CA GLY A 24 19.67 -8.03 1.55
C GLY A 24 18.35 -8.65 1.08
N VAL A 25 17.26 -7.89 1.11
CA VAL A 25 15.94 -8.37 0.67
C VAL A 25 15.84 -8.30 -0.84
N ASP A 26 15.35 -9.40 -1.45
CA ASP A 26 15.01 -9.51 -2.86
C ASP A 26 13.50 -9.68 -3.02
N LEU A 27 12.89 -8.97 -3.99
CA LEU A 27 11.47 -9.06 -4.27
C LEU A 27 11.18 -8.66 -5.72
N VAL A 28 10.23 -9.35 -6.33
CA VAL A 28 9.66 -8.98 -7.64
C VAL A 28 8.15 -8.93 -7.50
N LEU A 29 7.54 -7.83 -7.92
CA LEU A 29 6.10 -7.68 -8.13
C LEU A 29 5.87 -7.49 -9.62
N LYS A 30 5.01 -8.30 -10.22
CA LYS A 30 4.63 -8.17 -11.63
C LYS A 30 3.39 -7.30 -11.77
N GLU A 31 3.15 -6.81 -12.99
CA GLU A 31 1.89 -6.14 -13.33
C GLU A 31 0.69 -7.02 -12.99
N LYS A 32 -0.35 -6.41 -12.44
CA LYS A 32 -1.63 -7.07 -12.08
C LYS A 32 -1.51 -8.22 -11.09
N GLU A 33 -0.37 -8.38 -10.44
CA GLU A 33 -0.12 -9.42 -9.44
C GLU A 33 -0.45 -8.92 -8.03
N ILE A 34 -0.94 -9.80 -7.16
CA ILE A 34 -1.00 -9.59 -5.72
C ILE A 34 0.12 -10.40 -5.08
N VAL A 35 1.12 -9.71 -4.54
CA VAL A 35 2.20 -10.33 -3.78
C VAL A 35 2.04 -10.00 -2.30
N SER A 36 2.15 -11.00 -1.44
CA SER A 36 2.11 -10.80 0.01
C SER A 36 3.49 -10.97 0.63
N ILE A 37 3.82 -10.08 1.58
CA ILE A 37 4.97 -10.20 2.46
C ILE A 37 4.46 -10.64 3.83
N ILE A 38 4.88 -11.82 4.25
CA ILE A 38 4.44 -12.48 5.48
C ILE A 38 5.64 -12.58 6.42
N GLY A 39 5.40 -12.48 7.72
CA GLY A 39 6.44 -12.66 8.72
C GLY A 39 6.00 -12.17 10.10
N PRO A 40 6.76 -12.49 11.14
CA PRO A 40 6.46 -12.06 12.51
C PRO A 40 6.57 -10.54 12.68
N ASN A 41 6.09 -10.03 13.82
CA ASN A 41 6.31 -8.63 14.16
C ASN A 41 7.80 -8.37 14.32
N GLY A 42 8.25 -7.23 13.79
CA GLY A 42 9.67 -6.88 13.77
C GLY A 42 10.48 -7.50 12.63
N ALA A 43 9.91 -8.34 11.76
CA ALA A 43 10.62 -8.92 10.63
C ALA A 43 11.07 -7.91 9.56
N GLY A 44 10.61 -6.65 9.60
CA GLY A 44 10.98 -5.62 8.63
C GLY A 44 9.93 -5.36 7.55
N LYS A 45 8.73 -5.95 7.63
CA LYS A 45 7.68 -5.85 6.60
C LYS A 45 7.29 -4.39 6.28
N SER A 46 6.84 -3.61 7.26
CA SER A 46 6.50 -2.20 7.07
C SER A 46 7.71 -1.34 6.71
N THR A 47 8.91 -1.75 7.17
CA THR A 47 10.17 -1.11 6.78
C THR A 47 10.42 -1.25 5.29
N LEU A 48 10.09 -2.41 4.70
CA LEU A 48 10.21 -2.63 3.26
C LEU A 48 9.30 -1.69 2.46
N LEU A 49 8.02 -1.57 2.84
CA LEU A 49 7.10 -0.64 2.18
C LEU A 49 7.56 0.82 2.32
N LYS A 50 8.06 1.20 3.49
CA LYS A 50 8.60 2.55 3.72
C LYS A 50 9.88 2.82 2.92
N ALA A 51 10.73 1.81 2.72
CA ALA A 51 11.91 1.93 1.86
C ALA A 51 11.51 2.14 0.39
N ILE A 52 10.53 1.38 -0.12
CA ILE A 52 9.97 1.56 -1.47
C ILE A 52 9.43 2.98 -1.64
N MET A 53 8.73 3.51 -0.63
CA MET A 53 8.15 4.86 -0.63
C MET A 53 9.18 5.99 -0.40
N GLY A 54 10.47 5.68 -0.29
CA GLY A 54 11.50 6.69 -0.01
C GLY A 54 11.34 7.39 1.34
N LEU A 55 10.62 6.79 2.30
CA LEU A 55 10.37 7.35 3.64
C LEU A 55 11.50 7.06 4.62
N ILE A 56 12.39 6.14 4.29
CA ILE A 56 13.57 5.78 5.07
C ILE A 56 14.77 5.58 4.14
N PRO A 57 16.00 5.78 4.65
CA PRO A 57 17.20 5.69 3.83
C PRO A 57 17.50 4.25 3.39
N ILE A 58 18.02 4.10 2.17
CA ILE A 58 18.58 2.87 1.63
C ILE A 58 20.09 2.91 1.87
N PHE A 59 20.63 1.83 2.46
CA PHE A 59 22.07 1.70 2.76
C PHE A 59 22.79 0.76 1.79
N GLY A 60 22.04 -0.08 1.04
CA GLY A 60 22.57 -1.00 0.03
C GLY A 60 21.46 -1.63 -0.78
N GLY A 61 21.84 -2.25 -1.89
CA GLY A 61 20.88 -2.80 -2.86
C GLY A 61 20.21 -1.72 -3.70
N LYS A 62 19.19 -2.10 -4.45
CA LYS A 62 18.47 -1.24 -5.40
C LYS A 62 17.00 -1.57 -5.45
N ILE A 63 16.19 -0.55 -5.70
CA ILE A 63 14.76 -0.67 -5.99
C ILE A 63 14.52 -0.11 -7.38
N TYR A 64 13.79 -0.84 -8.21
CA TYR A 64 13.35 -0.40 -9.53
C TYR A 64 11.83 -0.35 -9.59
N PHE A 65 11.31 0.67 -10.24
CA PHE A 65 9.90 0.80 -10.60
C PHE A 65 9.81 1.03 -12.11
N ASN A 66 9.06 0.20 -12.83
CA ASN A 66 8.99 0.22 -14.30
C ASN A 66 10.38 0.23 -14.95
N SER A 67 11.32 -0.57 -14.42
CA SER A 67 12.72 -0.67 -14.86
C SER A 67 13.59 0.59 -14.60
N GLU A 68 13.06 1.63 -13.96
CA GLU A 68 13.82 2.81 -13.54
C GLU A 68 14.24 2.69 -12.07
N GLU A 69 15.52 2.95 -11.77
CA GLU A 69 16.04 2.89 -10.40
C GLU A 69 15.44 4.02 -9.55
N LEU A 70 14.80 3.66 -8.43
CA LEU A 70 14.28 4.62 -7.44
C LEU A 70 15.43 5.10 -6.54
N LYS A 71 16.18 6.09 -6.99
CA LYS A 71 17.29 6.67 -6.25
C LYS A 71 16.99 8.13 -5.89
N ASP A 72 17.09 8.45 -4.59
CA ASP A 72 16.92 9.81 -4.07
C ASP A 72 15.59 10.49 -4.46
N ILE A 73 14.56 9.69 -4.79
CA ILE A 73 13.23 10.16 -5.18
C ILE A 73 12.40 10.43 -3.93
N LYS A 74 11.73 11.56 -3.89
CA LYS A 74 10.84 11.92 -2.79
C LYS A 74 9.51 11.19 -2.90
N SER A 75 8.91 10.85 -1.76
CA SER A 75 7.67 10.06 -1.69
C SER A 75 6.52 10.66 -2.52
N TYR A 76 6.38 11.99 -2.58
CA TYR A 76 5.33 12.62 -3.39
C TYR A 76 5.57 12.46 -4.91
N GLU A 77 6.82 12.34 -5.34
CA GLU A 77 7.16 12.06 -6.75
C GLU A 77 6.79 10.63 -7.11
N LEU A 78 6.99 9.66 -6.20
CA LEU A 78 6.58 8.26 -6.37
C LEU A 78 5.06 8.13 -6.52
N VAL A 79 4.29 8.91 -5.76
CA VAL A 79 2.82 8.96 -5.92
C VAL A 79 2.44 9.45 -7.31
N ASN A 80 3.13 10.48 -7.82
CA ASN A 80 2.89 10.99 -9.18
C ASN A 80 3.32 10.02 -10.28
N GLN A 81 4.30 9.15 -10.00
CA GLN A 81 4.72 8.06 -10.90
C GLN A 81 3.76 6.87 -10.89
N GLY A 82 2.83 6.79 -9.93
CA GLY A 82 1.80 5.76 -9.88
C GLY A 82 1.98 4.73 -8.75
N ILE A 83 2.67 5.06 -7.66
CA ILE A 83 2.74 4.22 -6.46
C ILE A 83 1.83 4.78 -5.39
N GLY A 84 0.75 4.06 -5.04
CA GLY A 84 -0.12 4.37 -3.90
C GLY A 84 0.35 3.66 -2.63
N TYR A 85 0.15 4.28 -1.47
CA TYR A 85 0.50 3.69 -0.17
C TYR A 85 -0.60 3.89 0.87
N VAL A 86 -0.98 2.81 1.54
CA VAL A 86 -1.92 2.80 2.66
C VAL A 86 -1.19 2.30 3.90
N PRO A 87 -0.83 3.18 4.85
CA PRO A 87 -0.14 2.80 6.08
C PRO A 87 -1.10 2.09 7.04
N GLN A 88 -0.56 1.28 7.96
CA GLN A 88 -1.31 0.57 8.98
C GLN A 88 -2.06 1.50 9.94
N VAL A 89 -1.43 2.60 10.34
CA VAL A 89 -1.95 3.57 11.31
C VAL A 89 -1.99 4.96 10.71
N LEU A 90 -2.82 5.85 11.29
CA LEU A 90 -2.98 7.24 10.82
C LEU A 90 -3.35 7.32 9.33
N ASN A 91 -4.08 6.31 8.86
CA ASN A 91 -4.44 6.16 7.46
C ASN A 91 -5.60 7.07 7.00
N VAL A 92 -6.25 7.80 7.89
CA VAL A 92 -7.26 8.83 7.60
C VAL A 92 -7.07 10.06 8.49
N PHE A 93 -7.65 11.19 8.11
CA PHE A 93 -7.74 12.42 8.91
C PHE A 93 -9.06 12.44 9.66
N PRO A 94 -9.13 12.13 10.98
CA PRO A 94 -10.39 11.92 11.70
C PRO A 94 -11.27 13.18 11.78
N SER A 95 -10.67 14.36 11.78
CA SER A 95 -11.36 15.66 11.83
C SER A 95 -11.99 16.09 10.52
N LEU A 96 -11.52 15.55 9.40
CA LEU A 96 -12.03 15.83 8.06
C LEU A 96 -13.22 14.91 7.74
N THR A 97 -14.08 15.37 6.86
CA THR A 97 -15.15 14.55 6.28
C THR A 97 -14.59 13.45 5.38
N VAL A 98 -15.43 12.48 5.02
CA VAL A 98 -15.09 11.44 4.02
C VAL A 98 -14.65 12.08 2.71
N GLN A 99 -15.43 13.06 2.21
CA GLN A 99 -15.10 13.75 0.97
C GLN A 99 -13.75 14.48 1.05
N GLU A 100 -13.52 15.26 2.11
CA GLU A 100 -12.26 15.98 2.31
C GLU A 100 -11.07 15.03 2.42
N ASN A 101 -11.23 13.87 3.08
CA ASN A 101 -10.21 12.83 3.11
C ASN A 101 -9.87 12.31 1.71
N LEU A 102 -10.88 12.03 0.88
CA LEU A 102 -10.67 11.59 -0.50
C LEU A 102 -9.98 12.68 -1.32
N GLU A 103 -10.42 13.94 -1.17
CA GLU A 103 -9.82 15.08 -1.87
C GLU A 103 -8.34 15.31 -1.54
N MET A 104 -7.88 14.89 -0.35
CA MET A 104 -6.44 14.89 -0.03
C MET A 104 -5.63 13.97 -0.94
N GLY A 105 -6.25 12.98 -1.59
CA GLY A 105 -5.61 12.12 -2.59
C GLY A 105 -5.19 12.85 -3.87
N TYR A 106 -5.71 14.05 -4.12
CA TYR A 106 -5.29 14.90 -5.25
C TYR A 106 -4.01 15.71 -4.98
N TRP A 107 -3.39 15.55 -3.80
CA TRP A 107 -2.21 16.32 -3.43
C TRP A 107 -1.11 16.17 -4.49
N GLY A 108 -0.62 17.30 -5.00
CA GLY A 108 0.40 17.35 -6.04
C GLY A 108 -0.11 17.25 -7.48
N LYS A 109 -1.41 16.99 -7.72
CA LYS A 109 -2.01 17.06 -9.05
C LYS A 109 -2.42 18.49 -9.39
N LYS A 110 -2.17 18.91 -10.65
CA LYS A 110 -2.51 20.27 -11.12
C LYS A 110 -4.02 20.50 -11.21
N GLU A 111 -4.80 19.47 -11.44
CA GLU A 111 -6.26 19.54 -11.58
C GLU A 111 -6.94 18.44 -10.76
N LYS A 112 -8.06 18.78 -10.11
CA LYS A 112 -8.95 17.81 -9.48
C LYS A 112 -9.79 17.16 -10.57
N ASP A 113 -9.63 15.85 -10.74
CA ASP A 113 -10.48 15.08 -11.62
C ASP A 113 -11.74 14.62 -10.87
N ASN A 114 -12.86 15.32 -11.11
CA ASN A 114 -14.15 14.97 -10.51
C ASN A 114 -14.62 13.54 -10.87
N ASN A 115 -14.15 12.99 -12.00
CA ASN A 115 -14.46 11.62 -12.37
C ASN A 115 -13.83 10.63 -11.43
N SER A 116 -12.58 10.83 -11.02
CA SER A 116 -11.90 9.95 -10.05
C SER A 116 -12.65 9.87 -8.72
N LEU A 117 -13.22 10.97 -8.23
CA LEU A 117 -14.01 10.97 -7.00
C LEU A 117 -15.31 10.17 -7.17
N ASN A 118 -15.98 10.28 -8.32
CA ASN A 118 -17.18 9.51 -8.60
C ASN A 118 -16.87 8.01 -8.73
N GLU A 119 -15.79 7.64 -9.43
CA GLU A 119 -15.31 6.25 -9.52
C GLU A 119 -15.08 5.64 -8.13
N ILE A 120 -14.51 6.40 -7.18
CA ILE A 120 -14.34 5.96 -5.80
C ILE A 120 -15.68 5.77 -5.08
N TYR A 121 -16.64 6.65 -5.29
CA TYR A 121 -17.96 6.51 -4.69
C TYR A 121 -18.77 5.35 -5.29
N GLU A 122 -18.57 5.02 -6.55
CA GLU A 122 -19.15 3.82 -7.19
C GLU A 122 -18.50 2.53 -6.66
N MET A 123 -17.19 2.56 -6.40
CA MET A 123 -16.46 1.42 -5.84
C MET A 123 -16.80 1.17 -4.36
N PHE A 124 -17.09 2.22 -3.60
CA PHE A 124 -17.32 2.19 -2.15
C PHE A 124 -18.63 2.88 -1.78
N ASP A 125 -19.77 2.21 -1.96
CA ASP A 125 -21.13 2.74 -1.67
C ASP A 125 -21.26 3.31 -0.25
N VAL A 126 -20.61 2.66 0.73
CA VAL A 126 -20.59 3.10 2.12
C VAL A 126 -19.95 4.49 2.31
N LEU A 127 -18.98 4.85 1.47
CA LEU A 127 -18.39 6.19 1.48
C LEU A 127 -19.28 7.20 0.77
N SER A 128 -19.93 6.78 -0.30
CA SER A 128 -20.87 7.60 -1.05
C SER A 128 -22.03 8.10 -0.17
N SER A 129 -22.58 7.20 0.65
CA SER A 129 -23.68 7.54 1.58
C SER A 129 -23.27 8.44 2.75
N ARG A 130 -21.95 8.59 3.02
CA ARG A 130 -21.39 9.28 4.19
C ARG A 130 -20.47 10.44 3.85
N LYS A 131 -20.57 11.01 2.64
CA LYS A 131 -19.67 12.06 2.11
C LYS A 131 -19.36 13.19 3.11
N LYS A 132 -20.38 13.65 3.84
CA LYS A 132 -20.31 14.77 4.79
C LYS A 132 -20.01 14.34 6.24
N GLU A 133 -19.93 13.03 6.51
CA GLU A 133 -19.62 12.52 7.85
C GLU A 133 -18.11 12.64 8.12
N ARG A 134 -17.75 12.99 9.37
CA ARG A 134 -16.34 13.02 9.78
C ARG A 134 -15.78 11.60 9.82
N ALA A 135 -14.56 11.42 9.28
CA ALA A 135 -13.90 10.11 9.23
C ALA A 135 -13.68 9.49 10.63
N GLY A 136 -13.59 10.32 11.68
CA GLY A 136 -13.51 9.84 13.06
C GLY A 136 -14.72 9.02 13.53
N ASN A 137 -15.90 9.25 12.95
CA ASN A 137 -17.14 8.56 13.29
C ASN A 137 -17.30 7.21 12.56
N LEU A 138 -16.48 6.94 11.55
CA LEU A 138 -16.52 5.71 10.78
C LEU A 138 -16.06 4.50 11.61
N SER A 139 -16.57 3.31 11.31
CA SER A 139 -16.03 2.05 11.84
C SER A 139 -14.59 1.82 11.36
N GLY A 140 -13.87 0.89 11.98
CA GLY A 140 -12.52 0.52 11.55
C GLY A 140 -12.45 0.10 10.09
N GLY A 141 -13.37 -0.78 9.64
CA GLY A 141 -13.46 -1.20 8.25
C GLY A 141 -13.76 -0.04 7.30
N GLN A 142 -14.71 0.83 7.64
CA GLN A 142 -15.04 2.00 6.83
C GLN A 142 -13.86 2.98 6.71
N ARG A 143 -13.09 3.20 7.80
CA ARG A 143 -11.84 3.98 7.73
C ARG A 143 -10.82 3.33 6.80
N GLN A 144 -10.72 2.00 6.80
CA GLN A 144 -9.81 1.30 5.91
C GLN A 144 -10.23 1.45 4.44
N LEU A 145 -11.54 1.34 4.13
CA LEU A 145 -12.05 1.62 2.79
C LEU A 145 -11.81 3.08 2.36
N LEU A 146 -11.95 4.03 3.30
CA LEU A 146 -11.64 5.44 3.03
C LEU A 146 -10.15 5.65 2.71
N ALA A 147 -9.25 4.97 3.43
CA ALA A 147 -7.82 5.03 3.17
C ALA A 147 -7.46 4.43 1.81
N LEU A 148 -8.08 3.30 1.42
CA LEU A 148 -7.96 2.71 0.09
C LEU A 148 -8.47 3.69 -0.99
N GLY A 149 -9.68 4.22 -0.83
CA GLY A 149 -10.25 5.19 -1.76
C GLY A 149 -9.35 6.41 -1.97
N ARG A 150 -8.80 6.97 -0.88
CA ARG A 150 -7.86 8.09 -0.97
C ARG A 150 -6.60 7.75 -1.77
N ALA A 151 -6.03 6.56 -1.58
CA ALA A 151 -4.85 6.13 -2.33
C ALA A 151 -5.17 5.91 -3.82
N LEU A 152 -6.39 5.47 -4.14
CA LEU A 152 -6.83 5.24 -5.52
C LEU A 152 -7.15 6.51 -6.31
N ILE A 153 -7.43 7.64 -5.65
CA ILE A 153 -7.67 8.94 -6.32
C ILE A 153 -6.51 9.31 -7.26
N SER A 154 -5.28 8.93 -6.91
CA SER A 154 -4.12 9.19 -7.76
C SER A 154 -4.03 8.27 -8.98
N LYS A 155 -4.94 7.29 -9.15
CA LYS A 155 -4.93 6.26 -10.20
C LYS A 155 -3.57 5.53 -10.26
N PRO A 156 -3.17 4.85 -9.16
CA PRO A 156 -1.87 4.20 -9.09
C PRO A 156 -1.81 2.94 -9.95
N ASN A 157 -0.62 2.60 -10.45
CA ASN A 157 -0.33 1.32 -11.10
C ASN A 157 0.00 0.24 -10.07
N VAL A 158 0.51 0.66 -8.91
CA VAL A 158 0.86 -0.20 -7.76
C VAL A 158 0.27 0.36 -6.49
N LEU A 159 -0.30 -0.51 -5.66
CA LEU A 159 -0.80 -0.17 -4.33
C LEU A 159 -0.05 -0.98 -3.27
N LEU A 160 0.61 -0.26 -2.36
CA LEU A 160 1.31 -0.80 -1.21
C LEU A 160 0.37 -0.76 0.00
N LEU A 161 0.09 -1.93 0.62
CA LEU A 161 -0.83 -2.07 1.76
C LEU A 161 -0.10 -2.59 2.99
N ASP A 162 -0.08 -1.81 4.05
CA ASP A 162 0.59 -2.17 5.31
C ASP A 162 -0.44 -2.66 6.33
N GLU A 163 -0.54 -3.98 6.52
CA GLU A 163 -1.45 -4.67 7.45
C GLU A 163 -2.91 -4.17 7.40
N PRO A 164 -3.58 -4.18 6.22
CA PRO A 164 -4.90 -3.58 6.06
C PRO A 164 -6.00 -4.26 6.88
N SER A 165 -5.73 -5.45 7.44
CA SER A 165 -6.65 -6.19 8.29
C SER A 165 -6.48 -5.93 9.79
N ALA A 166 -5.45 -5.19 10.20
CA ALA A 166 -5.11 -5.01 11.61
C ALA A 166 -6.24 -4.34 12.40
N GLY A 167 -6.64 -4.98 13.51
CA GLY A 167 -7.66 -4.43 14.42
C GLY A 167 -9.10 -4.45 13.88
N LEU A 168 -9.36 -5.09 12.74
CA LEU A 168 -10.69 -5.18 12.15
C LEU A 168 -11.45 -6.44 12.63
N SER A 169 -12.78 -6.35 12.64
CA SER A 169 -13.64 -7.52 12.82
C SER A 169 -13.54 -8.48 11.63
N PRO A 170 -13.84 -9.79 11.81
CA PRO A 170 -13.79 -10.77 10.70
C PRO A 170 -14.61 -10.34 9.48
N VAL A 171 -15.79 -9.78 9.67
CA VAL A 171 -16.66 -9.29 8.59
C VAL A 171 -16.01 -8.14 7.84
N ALA A 172 -15.46 -7.15 8.56
CA ALA A 172 -14.78 -6.02 7.94
C ALA A 172 -13.52 -6.43 7.16
N ILE A 173 -12.82 -7.46 7.64
CA ILE A 173 -11.66 -8.02 6.94
C ILE A 173 -12.07 -8.60 5.57
N GLU A 174 -13.10 -9.43 5.52
CA GLU A 174 -13.56 -10.03 4.26
C GLU A 174 -14.03 -8.93 3.28
N GLU A 175 -14.70 -7.88 3.78
CA GLU A 175 -15.11 -6.73 2.97
C GLU A 175 -13.90 -5.98 2.40
N VAL A 176 -12.89 -5.65 3.22
CA VAL A 176 -11.67 -4.96 2.78
C VAL A 176 -10.94 -5.80 1.73
N PHE A 177 -10.74 -7.10 1.96
CA PHE A 177 -10.04 -7.95 1.00
C PHE A 177 -10.82 -8.18 -0.30
N LYS A 178 -12.16 -8.18 -0.25
CA LYS A 178 -12.99 -8.19 -1.46
C LYS A 178 -12.70 -6.95 -2.32
N HIS A 179 -12.63 -5.77 -1.70
CA HIS A 179 -12.28 -4.54 -2.42
C HIS A 179 -10.84 -4.56 -2.93
N VAL A 180 -9.88 -5.07 -2.14
CA VAL A 180 -8.49 -5.24 -2.60
C VAL A 180 -8.43 -6.11 -3.86
N LYS A 181 -9.20 -7.19 -3.91
CA LYS A 181 -9.28 -8.05 -5.10
C LYS A 181 -9.89 -7.33 -6.30
N ASN A 182 -10.99 -6.60 -6.11
CA ASN A 182 -11.61 -5.81 -7.18
C ASN A 182 -10.65 -4.75 -7.75
N ILE A 183 -9.88 -4.09 -6.88
CA ILE A 183 -8.83 -3.13 -7.27
C ILE A 183 -7.77 -3.82 -8.13
N ASN A 184 -7.33 -5.01 -7.75
CA ASN A 184 -6.36 -5.75 -8.55
C ASN A 184 -6.94 -6.19 -9.90
N GLU A 185 -8.19 -6.67 -9.93
CA GLU A 185 -8.91 -7.04 -11.16
C GLU A 185 -9.07 -5.85 -12.13
N SER A 186 -9.08 -4.60 -11.62
CA SER A 186 -9.05 -3.39 -12.46
C SER A 186 -7.66 -3.09 -13.05
N GLY A 187 -6.64 -3.89 -12.72
CA GLY A 187 -5.30 -3.81 -13.32
C GLY A 187 -4.21 -3.26 -12.40
N VAL A 188 -4.51 -2.89 -11.17
CA VAL A 188 -3.53 -2.39 -10.18
C VAL A 188 -2.75 -3.56 -9.58
N ALA A 189 -1.42 -3.53 -9.62
CA ALA A 189 -0.59 -4.49 -8.90
C ALA A 189 -0.59 -4.17 -7.40
N ILE A 190 -0.56 -5.19 -6.54
CA ILE A 190 -0.69 -4.99 -5.09
C ILE A 190 0.47 -5.67 -4.36
N LEU A 191 1.17 -4.91 -3.53
CA LEU A 191 2.12 -5.43 -2.56
C LEU A 191 1.50 -5.31 -1.17
N LEU A 192 1.14 -6.45 -0.59
CA LEU A 192 0.42 -6.56 0.66
C LEU A 192 1.35 -7.06 1.77
N VAL A 193 1.43 -6.34 2.87
CA VAL A 193 2.06 -6.82 4.10
C VAL A 193 0.99 -7.34 5.04
N GLU A 194 1.15 -8.57 5.55
CA GLU A 194 0.24 -9.17 6.52
C GLU A 194 0.98 -10.02 7.56
N GLN A 195 0.43 -10.07 8.76
CA GLN A 195 0.92 -10.91 9.83
C GLN A 195 0.31 -12.32 9.76
N ASN A 196 -0.97 -12.41 9.36
CA ASN A 196 -1.68 -13.68 9.27
C ASN A 196 -1.41 -14.35 7.91
N ALA A 197 -0.45 -15.28 7.89
CA ALA A 197 -0.04 -16.00 6.68
C ALA A 197 -1.21 -16.71 5.98
N LYS A 198 -2.07 -17.41 6.75
CA LYS A 198 -3.21 -18.13 6.18
C LYS A 198 -4.19 -17.21 5.45
N ARG A 199 -4.38 -16.00 5.98
CA ARG A 199 -5.22 -14.99 5.34
C ARG A 199 -4.55 -14.44 4.09
N ALA A 200 -3.30 -14.01 4.21
CA ALA A 200 -2.54 -13.45 3.10
C ALA A 200 -2.51 -14.39 1.89
N LEU A 201 -2.17 -15.66 2.12
CA LEU A 201 -2.09 -16.69 1.07
C LEU A 201 -3.43 -17.03 0.41
N LYS A 202 -4.56 -16.72 1.05
CA LYS A 202 -5.89 -16.91 0.43
C LYS A 202 -6.16 -15.90 -0.70
N PHE A 203 -5.53 -14.74 -0.66
CA PHE A 203 -5.83 -13.61 -1.55
C PHE A 203 -4.68 -13.20 -2.48
N CYS A 204 -3.45 -13.71 -2.27
CA CYS A 204 -2.31 -13.38 -3.10
C CYS A 204 -1.97 -14.49 -4.10
N ASP A 205 -1.32 -14.11 -5.20
CA ASP A 205 -0.79 -15.03 -6.21
C ASP A 205 0.51 -15.68 -5.72
N ARG A 206 1.35 -14.91 -5.02
CA ARG A 206 2.62 -15.33 -4.42
C ARG A 206 2.85 -14.68 -3.07
N GLY A 207 3.70 -15.31 -2.25
CA GLY A 207 4.12 -14.78 -0.97
C GLY A 207 5.63 -14.84 -0.80
N TYR A 208 6.20 -13.83 -0.15
CA TYR A 208 7.55 -13.84 0.40
C TYR A 208 7.47 -13.94 1.91
N VAL A 209 8.28 -14.80 2.48
CA VAL A 209 8.42 -14.86 3.94
C VAL A 209 9.62 -14.03 4.35
N LEU A 210 9.38 -13.01 5.17
CA LEU A 210 10.43 -12.17 5.73
C LEU A 210 10.65 -12.54 7.20
N ASP A 211 11.90 -12.82 7.55
CA ASP A 211 12.32 -13.05 8.93
C ASP A 211 13.62 -12.31 9.21
N GLN A 212 13.69 -11.58 10.32
CA GLN A 212 14.85 -10.78 10.75
C GLN A 212 15.47 -9.93 9.63
N GLY A 213 14.62 -9.33 8.79
CA GLY A 213 15.04 -8.46 7.70
C GLY A 213 15.59 -9.17 6.46
N ARG A 214 15.37 -10.47 6.30
CA ARG A 214 15.83 -11.29 5.17
C ARG A 214 14.69 -12.12 4.59
N ASN A 215 14.82 -12.48 3.32
CA ASN A 215 13.96 -13.52 2.75
C ASN A 215 14.28 -14.85 3.43
N ALA A 216 13.26 -15.48 4.03
CA ALA A 216 13.37 -16.82 4.57
C ALA A 216 12.93 -17.87 3.53
N TYR A 217 11.93 -17.52 2.70
CA TYR A 217 11.41 -18.30 1.58
C TYR A 217 10.82 -17.37 0.52
#